data_c03c23df700b31b47a641b9d3e030475
#
_entry.id   c03c23df700b31b47a641b9d3e030475
#
_cell.length_a   1.000
_cell.length_b   1.000
_cell.length_c   1.000
_cell.angle_alpha   90.00
_cell.angle_beta   90.00
_cell.angle_gamma   90.00
#
_symmetry.space_group_name_H-M   'P 1'
#
loop_
_entity.id
_entity.type
_entity.pdbx_description
1 polymer ?
#
loop_
_entity_poly.entity_id
_entity_poly.type
_entity_poly.pdbx_seq_one_letter_code
_entity_poly.pdbx_strand_id
1 'polypeptide(L)'
;VSLACTAGAPPARAAEGRPYDDKLLRLSEILGAIHYLRELCGANEGQYWRERMRDLMEAEGSSALRKARLTRAFNQGYRSYSRTYNTCSPSAQTAV
;
A
#
# COMPACT_ATOMS: atom_id res chain seq x y z
N VAL A 1 35.35 -22.02 19.20
CA VAL A 1 35.01 -21.74 19.13
C VAL A 1 34.07 -21.09 18.64
N SER A 2 33.68 -20.92 18.54
CA SER A 2 32.90 -20.55 18.29
C SER A 2 32.29 -19.84 17.65
N LEU A 3 32.18 -19.54 17.23
CA LEU A 3 31.73 -18.92 16.71
C LEU A 3 30.83 -18.75 15.96
N ALA A 4 30.81 -18.92 15.41
CA ALA A 4 30.15 -18.97 14.63
C ALA A 4 28.98 -18.49 14.48
N CYS A 5 28.50 -18.67 14.84
CA CYS A 5 27.42 -18.38 14.94
C CYS A 5 26.66 -17.40 14.47
N THR A 6 26.99 -16.70 14.22
CA THR A 6 26.38 -15.61 13.98
C THR A 6 25.58 -15.48 12.82
N ALA A 7 25.56 -16.32 12.03
CA ALA A 7 25.07 -16.14 10.79
C ALA A 7 23.64 -16.01 10.61
N GLY A 8 22.84 -16.15 11.55
CA GLY A 8 21.45 -16.24 11.29
C GLY A 8 20.72 -14.96 11.08
N ALA A 9 21.21 -13.88 11.55
CA ALA A 9 20.42 -12.68 11.56
C ALA A 9 20.15 -12.05 10.22
N PRO A 10 21.09 -11.92 9.34
CA PRO A 10 20.87 -11.21 8.08
C PRO A 10 19.79 -11.79 7.19
N PRO A 11 19.62 -13.09 7.12
CA PRO A 11 18.60 -13.63 6.24
C PRO A 11 17.19 -13.20 6.58
N ALA A 12 16.88 -13.08 7.86
CA ALA A 12 15.55 -12.67 8.24
C ALA A 12 15.26 -11.26 7.81
N ARG A 13 16.23 -10.39 7.94
CA ARG A 13 16.06 -9.03 7.54
C ARG A 13 15.93 -8.90 6.04
N ALA A 14 16.72 -9.63 5.30
CA ALA A 14 16.67 -9.61 3.86
C ALA A 14 15.32 -10.12 3.34
N ALA A 15 14.69 -11.03 4.08
CA ALA A 15 13.41 -11.57 3.65
C ALA A 15 12.28 -10.59 3.77
N GLU A 16 12.44 -9.51 4.54
CA GLU A 16 11.38 -8.55 4.70
C GLU A 16 11.26 -7.56 3.58
N GLY A 17 12.32 -7.31 2.86
CA GLY A 17 12.33 -6.33 1.79
C GLY A 17 12.46 -6.98 0.44
N ARG A 18 11.95 -6.29 -0.57
CA ARG A 18 12.12 -6.68 -1.97
C ARG A 18 12.73 -5.51 -2.71
N PRO A 19 13.49 -5.77 -3.79
CA PRO A 19 14.08 -4.66 -4.56
C PRO A 19 13.06 -3.69 -5.12
N TYR A 20 11.83 -4.14 -5.33
CA TYR A 20 10.78 -3.31 -5.91
C TYR A 20 9.88 -2.66 -4.87
N ASP A 21 10.26 -2.70 -3.59
CA ASP A 21 9.36 -2.19 -2.54
C ASP A 21 9.04 -0.71 -2.67
N ASP A 22 9.95 0.11 -3.19
CA ASP A 22 9.64 1.51 -3.42
C ASP A 22 8.48 1.66 -4.39
N LYS A 23 8.50 0.88 -5.45
CA LYS A 23 7.42 0.91 -6.45
C LYS A 23 6.13 0.33 -5.87
N LEU A 24 6.26 -0.67 -5.03
CA LEU A 24 5.09 -1.30 -4.41
C LEU A 24 4.42 -0.33 -3.42
N LEU A 25 5.21 0.41 -2.66
CA LEU A 25 4.67 1.45 -1.79
C LEU A 25 3.96 2.53 -2.61
N ARG A 26 4.54 2.92 -3.73
CA ARG A 26 3.91 3.90 -4.60
C ARG A 26 2.60 3.37 -5.17
N LEU A 27 2.57 2.11 -5.59
CA LEU A 27 1.34 1.49 -6.06
C LEU A 27 0.28 1.47 -4.96
N SER A 28 0.69 1.17 -3.74
CA SER A 28 -0.23 1.14 -2.61
C SER A 28 -0.85 2.51 -2.38
N GLU A 29 -0.05 3.58 -2.45
CA GLU A 29 -0.57 4.94 -2.36
C GLU A 29 -1.58 5.24 -3.45
N ILE A 30 -1.27 4.82 -4.68
CA ILE A 30 -2.17 5.04 -5.80
C ILE A 30 -3.49 4.31 -5.60
N LEU A 31 -3.44 3.08 -5.10
CA LEU A 31 -4.66 2.33 -4.82
C LEU A 31 -5.52 3.02 -3.77
N GLY A 32 -4.88 3.60 -2.75
CA GLY A 32 -5.60 4.38 -1.74
C GLY A 32 -6.24 5.62 -2.33
N ALA A 33 -5.52 6.32 -3.19
CA ALA A 33 -6.05 7.49 -3.87
C ALA A 33 -7.24 7.12 -4.76
N ILE A 34 -7.13 6.02 -5.49
CA ILE A 34 -8.22 5.54 -6.34
C ILE A 34 -9.44 5.20 -5.48
N HIS A 35 -9.22 4.52 -4.36
CA HIS A 35 -10.32 4.17 -3.46
C HIS A 35 -11.08 5.41 -3.04
N TYR A 36 -10.36 6.46 -2.63
CA TYR A 36 -11.00 7.71 -2.24
C TYR A 36 -11.75 8.36 -3.40
N LEU A 37 -11.10 8.49 -4.55
CA LEU A 37 -11.71 9.19 -5.68
C LEU A 37 -12.93 8.47 -6.22
N ARG A 38 -12.92 7.15 -6.19
CA ARG A 38 -14.08 6.39 -6.64
C ARG A 38 -15.25 6.55 -5.68
N GLU A 39 -14.97 6.58 -4.38
CA GLU A 39 -16.00 6.88 -3.40
C GLU A 39 -16.57 8.28 -3.62
N LEU A 40 -15.68 9.24 -3.80
CA LEU A 40 -16.07 10.63 -3.98
C LEU A 40 -16.98 10.79 -5.20
N CYS A 41 -16.71 10.07 -6.25
CA CYS A 41 -17.46 10.18 -7.49
C CYS A 41 -18.61 9.18 -7.60
N GLY A 42 -18.98 8.56 -6.48
CA GLY A 42 -20.20 7.77 -6.42
C GLY A 42 -20.13 6.40 -7.06
N ALA A 43 -18.93 5.81 -7.16
CA ALA A 43 -18.80 4.49 -7.75
C ALA A 43 -19.45 3.39 -6.94
N ASN A 44 -19.64 3.61 -5.63
CA ASN A 44 -20.39 2.69 -4.78
C ASN A 44 -19.80 1.29 -4.75
N GLU A 45 -18.48 1.21 -4.66
CA GLU A 45 -17.75 -0.06 -4.69
C GLU A 45 -17.45 -0.63 -3.31
N GLY A 46 -17.85 0.07 -2.24
CA GLY A 46 -17.61 -0.39 -0.88
C GLY A 46 -16.13 -0.53 -0.59
N GLN A 47 -15.73 -1.72 -0.16
CA GLN A 47 -14.34 -1.99 0.22
C GLN A 47 -13.53 -2.65 -0.89
N TYR A 48 -13.98 -2.58 -2.12
CA TYR A 48 -13.34 -3.27 -3.23
C TYR A 48 -11.84 -3.01 -3.28
N TRP A 49 -11.40 -1.75 -3.22
CA TRP A 49 -9.99 -1.41 -3.36
C TRP A 49 -9.17 -1.81 -2.14
N ARG A 50 -9.77 -1.78 -0.94
CA ARG A 50 -9.10 -2.29 0.25
C ARG A 50 -8.91 -3.79 0.19
N GLU A 51 -9.88 -4.50 -0.37
CA GLU A 51 -9.75 -5.94 -0.56
C GLU A 51 -8.67 -6.27 -1.57
N ARG A 52 -8.57 -5.48 -2.64
CA ARG A 52 -7.50 -5.66 -3.62
C ARG A 52 -6.13 -5.44 -2.97
N MET A 53 -6.05 -4.47 -2.06
CA MET A 53 -4.82 -4.22 -1.31
C MET A 53 -4.45 -5.41 -0.42
N ARG A 54 -5.44 -6.00 0.21
CA ARG A 54 -5.22 -7.18 1.05
C ARG A 54 -4.73 -8.36 0.20
N ASP A 55 -5.35 -8.56 -0.96
CA ASP A 55 -4.94 -9.63 -1.86
C ASP A 55 -3.50 -9.44 -2.31
N LEU A 56 -3.11 -8.21 -2.59
CA LEU A 56 -1.75 -7.89 -2.98
C LEU A 56 -0.77 -8.26 -1.87
N MET A 57 -1.08 -7.88 -0.64
CA MET A 57 -0.21 -8.18 0.49
C MET A 57 -0.06 -9.68 0.72
N GLU A 58 -1.13 -10.42 0.53
CA GLU A 58 -1.09 -11.88 0.69
C GLU A 58 -0.31 -12.54 -0.45
N ALA A 59 -0.52 -12.06 -1.66
CA ALA A 59 0.21 -12.60 -2.82
C ALA A 59 1.71 -12.35 -2.69
N GLU A 60 2.09 -11.24 -2.05
CA GLU A 60 3.49 -10.91 -1.82
C GLU A 60 4.12 -11.70 -0.68
N GLY A 61 3.32 -12.44 0.08
CA GLY A 61 3.83 -13.19 1.21
C GLY A 61 4.45 -12.28 2.26
N SER A 62 3.85 -11.14 2.51
CA SER A 62 4.45 -10.10 3.33
C SER A 62 4.46 -10.44 4.81
N SER A 63 5.55 -10.07 5.49
CA SER A 63 5.62 -10.11 6.94
C SER A 63 4.67 -9.09 7.54
N ALA A 64 4.43 -9.19 8.83
CA ALA A 64 3.57 -8.23 9.53
C ALA A 64 4.08 -6.80 9.37
N LEU A 65 5.38 -6.61 9.46
CA LEU A 65 5.96 -5.27 9.32
C LEU A 65 5.78 -4.74 7.91
N ARG A 66 6.02 -5.57 6.93
CA ARG A 66 5.88 -5.17 5.54
C ARG A 66 4.41 -4.84 5.22
N LYS A 67 3.49 -5.66 5.73
CA LYS A 67 2.05 -5.38 5.57
C LYS A 67 1.68 -4.03 6.18
N ALA A 68 2.24 -3.73 7.35
CA ALA A 68 1.96 -2.45 8.01
C ALA A 68 2.43 -1.27 7.16
N ARG A 69 3.60 -1.39 6.53
CA ARG A 69 4.11 -0.33 5.66
C ARG A 69 3.23 -0.13 4.44
N LEU A 70 2.81 -1.21 3.82
CA LEU A 70 1.97 -1.15 2.63
C LEU A 70 0.59 -0.58 2.97
N THR A 71 0.04 -0.99 4.11
CA THR A 71 -1.25 -0.47 4.58
C THR A 71 -1.15 1.02 4.87
N ARG A 72 -0.06 1.44 5.48
CA ARG A 72 0.16 2.87 5.75
C ARG A 72 0.23 3.67 4.46
N ALA A 73 0.89 3.13 3.45
CA ALA A 73 1.00 3.81 2.16
C ALA A 73 -0.39 3.96 1.52
N PHE A 74 -1.19 2.90 1.55
CA PHE A 74 -2.56 2.95 1.05
C PHE A 74 -3.35 4.07 1.76
N ASN A 75 -3.31 4.05 3.09
CA ASN A 75 -4.05 5.04 3.88
C ASN A 75 -3.52 6.45 3.64
N GLN A 76 -2.22 6.59 3.41
CA GLN A 76 -1.62 7.88 3.10
C GLN A 76 -2.17 8.43 1.79
N GLY A 77 -2.27 7.59 0.77
CA GLY A 77 -2.84 7.99 -0.51
C GLY A 77 -4.29 8.43 -0.36
N TYR A 78 -5.07 7.65 0.37
CA TYR A 78 -6.47 7.98 0.64
C TYR A 78 -6.58 9.36 1.30
N ARG A 79 -5.84 9.55 2.40
CA ARG A 79 -5.93 10.79 3.17
C ARG A 79 -5.41 12.00 2.40
N SER A 80 -4.35 11.81 1.66
CA SER A 80 -3.74 12.89 0.89
C SER A 80 -4.74 13.43 -0.15
N TYR A 81 -5.38 12.53 -0.87
CA TYR A 81 -6.35 12.93 -1.88
C TYR A 81 -7.63 13.48 -1.25
N SER A 82 -8.02 12.97 -0.08
CA SER A 82 -9.20 13.49 0.60
C SER A 82 -9.01 14.94 1.05
N ARG A 83 -7.78 15.36 1.25
CA ARG A 83 -7.51 16.76 1.60
C ARG A 83 -7.49 17.68 0.40
N THR A 84 -7.28 17.12 -0.78
CA THR A 84 -7.16 17.90 -2.01
C THR A 84 -8.47 17.99 -2.77
N TYR A 85 -9.24 16.91 -2.78
CA TYR A 85 -10.49 16.85 -3.57
C TYR A 85 -11.65 16.55 -2.64
N ASN A 86 -12.61 17.48 -2.55
CA ASN A 86 -13.81 17.25 -1.74
C ASN A 86 -15.08 17.16 -2.55
N THR A 87 -15.02 17.37 -3.85
CA THR A 87 -16.17 17.15 -4.73
C THR A 87 -15.69 16.42 -5.97
N CYS A 88 -16.61 15.73 -6.63
CA CYS A 88 -16.26 15.04 -7.86
C CYS A 88 -16.23 16.01 -9.04
N SER A 89 -15.21 16.85 -9.05
CA SER A 89 -14.98 17.82 -10.09
C SER A 89 -14.29 17.16 -11.28
N PRO A 90 -14.20 17.85 -12.44
CA PRO A 90 -13.38 17.33 -13.54
C PRO A 90 -11.94 17.05 -13.15
N SER A 91 -11.38 17.88 -12.26
CA SER A 91 -10.04 17.67 -11.73
C SER A 91 -9.95 16.36 -10.96
N ALA A 92 -10.93 16.08 -10.11
CA ALA A 92 -10.95 14.84 -9.34
C ALA A 92 -11.06 13.63 -10.26
N GLN A 93 -11.86 13.74 -11.31
CA GLN A 93 -12.08 12.64 -12.24
C GLN A 93 -10.83 12.26 -13.02
N THR A 94 -9.90 13.17 -13.18
CA THR A 94 -8.67 12.92 -13.95
C THR A 94 -7.42 12.85 -13.08
N ALA A 95 -7.57 12.85 -11.75
CA ALA A 95 -6.44 12.99 -10.86
C ALA A 95 -5.51 11.77 -10.80
N VAL A 96 -6.02 10.58 -11.12
CA VAL A 96 -5.21 9.35 -11.03
C VAL A 96 -5.17 8.62 -12.34
#